data_2032d9442b8b10b3d1a085a38416d59c
#
_entry.id   2032d9442b8b10b3d1a085a38416d59c
#
_cell.length_a   1.000
_cell.length_b   1.000
_cell.length_c   1.000
_cell.angle_alpha   90.00
_cell.angle_beta   90.00
_cell.angle_gamma   90.00
#
_symmetry.space_group_name_H-M   'P 1'
#
loop_
_entity.id
_entity.type
_entity.pdbx_description
1 polymer ?
#
loop_
_entity_poly.entity_id
_entity_poly.type
_entity_poly.pdbx_seq_one_letter_code
_entity_poly.pdbx_strand_id
1 'polypeptide(L)'
;MILSSEYIKAEAQRLGFFACGISPALPMDAEHVARRQQWLDEGMHGEMSYLERNEDKRRDPRLLVEGVQCIVSLALNYYTFVPEESAPNYPPSDDKTAHNLTENTTSTTSSNTFDAEKTTPSSISPASTTNPRREKQKERYIPLARYARGKDYHDEMKARLFQLLGNIRQHLIDNGHTAAAEQLETSRVFTDTAPVDERFWAWKSGLGWIGKNSQLIIPGAGSYFFLGELFLTLSADAFDSPVENRCGTCTKCLRACPAQCLSERGLDARKCLSYLTIEYRGEELPEGTGEKMGEMFYGCDRCGDVCPWNRLARPTNIEAFQPSPALLAMTWEDWRHLTLEEYRTLFKGSAVKRAKYEGLKRNIEAMFSNIDTACDKHQED
;
A
#
# COMPACT_ATOMS: atom_id res chain seq x y z
N MET A 1 -24.06 1.84 25.57
CA MET A 1 -22.63 2.20 25.86
C MET A 1 -21.99 2.75 24.61
N ILE A 2 -21.16 3.75 24.72
CA ILE A 2 -20.42 4.39 23.62
C ILE A 2 -18.93 4.22 23.91
N LEU A 3 -18.15 3.82 22.92
CA LEU A 3 -16.70 3.64 23.02
C LEU A 3 -15.97 4.99 22.96
N SER A 4 -14.93 5.16 23.76
CA SER A 4 -14.06 6.32 23.65
C SER A 4 -13.18 6.23 22.39
N SER A 5 -13.38 7.15 21.47
CA SER A 5 -12.56 7.28 20.26
C SER A 5 -11.11 7.64 20.61
N GLU A 6 -10.89 8.43 21.64
CA GLU A 6 -9.56 8.77 22.14
C GLU A 6 -8.82 7.53 22.64
N TYR A 7 -9.47 6.67 23.44
CA TYR A 7 -8.88 5.42 23.92
C TYR A 7 -8.51 4.49 22.75
N ILE A 8 -9.43 4.30 21.78
CA ILE A 8 -9.17 3.45 20.60
C ILE A 8 -7.93 3.95 19.84
N LYS A 9 -7.84 5.26 19.58
CA LYS A 9 -6.71 5.84 18.84
C LYS A 9 -5.40 5.76 19.63
N ALA A 10 -5.41 6.02 20.93
CA ALA A 10 -4.23 5.88 21.77
C ALA A 10 -3.73 4.45 21.83
N GLU A 11 -4.64 3.49 21.97
CA GLU A 11 -4.30 2.07 22.02
C GLU A 11 -3.79 1.55 20.66
N ALA A 12 -4.38 1.99 19.55
CA ALA A 12 -3.88 1.70 18.21
C ALA A 12 -2.43 2.22 18.02
N GLN A 13 -2.16 3.43 18.49
CA GLN A 13 -0.80 3.99 18.45
C GLN A 13 0.18 3.17 19.30
N ARG A 14 -0.24 2.75 20.50
CA ARG A 14 0.56 1.89 21.39
C ARG A 14 0.90 0.55 20.73
N LEU A 15 0.00 0.01 19.93
CA LEU A 15 0.19 -1.22 19.16
C LEU A 15 1.01 -1.01 17.88
N GLY A 16 1.49 0.22 17.62
CA GLY A 16 2.37 0.55 16.50
C GLY A 16 1.66 0.84 15.18
N PHE A 17 0.33 1.03 15.18
CA PHE A 17 -0.34 1.58 14.02
C PHE A 17 0.08 3.03 13.81
N PHE A 18 0.32 3.39 12.56
CA PHE A 18 0.73 4.74 12.20
C PHE A 18 -0.43 5.74 12.26
N ALA A 19 -1.60 5.30 11.82
CA ALA A 19 -2.82 6.10 11.82
C ALA A 19 -4.02 5.22 12.18
N CYS A 20 -4.99 5.84 12.86
CA CYS A 20 -6.26 5.26 13.25
C CYS A 20 -7.34 6.31 13.08
N GLY A 21 -8.46 5.96 12.45
CA GLY A 21 -9.62 6.82 12.31
C GLY A 21 -10.90 6.01 12.39
N ILE A 22 -12.00 6.68 12.70
CA ILE A 22 -13.28 6.05 12.98
C ILE A 22 -14.37 6.69 12.14
N SER A 23 -15.17 5.86 11.46
CA SER A 23 -16.35 6.31 10.72
C SER A 23 -17.61 5.56 11.16
N PRO A 24 -18.83 6.11 10.98
CA PRO A 24 -20.05 5.37 11.19
C PRO A 24 -20.19 4.24 10.16
N ALA A 25 -20.74 3.10 10.56
CA ALA A 25 -20.98 1.96 9.68
C ALA A 25 -22.25 2.17 8.83
N LEU A 26 -22.20 3.11 7.91
CA LEU A 26 -23.27 3.44 6.98
C LEU A 26 -22.97 2.86 5.58
N PRO A 27 -23.98 2.69 4.72
CA PRO A 27 -23.73 2.31 3.33
C PRO A 27 -22.77 3.27 2.63
N MET A 28 -22.01 2.75 1.68
CA MET A 28 -21.12 3.59 0.86
C MET A 28 -21.90 4.68 0.11
N ASP A 29 -21.23 5.80 -0.11
CA ASP A 29 -21.80 6.92 -0.88
C ASP A 29 -22.15 6.48 -2.30
N ALA A 30 -23.30 6.93 -2.82
CA ALA A 30 -23.82 6.53 -4.13
C ALA A 30 -22.82 6.79 -5.28
N GLU A 31 -22.07 7.89 -5.23
CA GLU A 31 -21.04 8.22 -6.21
C GLU A 31 -19.92 7.18 -6.22
N HIS A 32 -19.47 6.74 -5.03
CA HIS A 32 -18.44 5.74 -4.91
C HIS A 32 -18.90 4.38 -5.43
N VAL A 33 -20.13 3.99 -5.08
CA VAL A 33 -20.79 2.78 -5.60
C VAL A 33 -20.89 2.81 -7.12
N ALA A 34 -21.36 3.93 -7.71
CA ALA A 34 -21.50 4.06 -9.16
C ALA A 34 -20.15 3.96 -9.89
N ARG A 35 -19.10 4.62 -9.37
CA ARG A 35 -17.74 4.56 -9.93
C ARG A 35 -17.17 3.15 -9.89
N ARG A 36 -17.36 2.45 -8.77
CA ARG A 36 -16.94 1.06 -8.62
C ARG A 36 -17.69 0.14 -9.58
N GLN A 37 -19.00 0.29 -9.70
CA GLN A 37 -19.82 -0.50 -10.63
C GLN A 37 -19.36 -0.30 -12.06
N GLN A 38 -19.17 0.95 -12.50
CA GLN A 38 -18.66 1.25 -13.83
C GLN A 38 -17.29 0.57 -14.08
N TRP A 39 -16.39 0.60 -13.10
CA TRP A 39 -15.09 -0.05 -13.20
C TRP A 39 -15.17 -1.56 -13.38
N LEU A 40 -16.13 -2.21 -12.70
CA LEU A 40 -16.45 -3.63 -12.89
C LEU A 40 -17.08 -3.92 -14.25
N ASP A 41 -18.09 -3.13 -14.65
CA ASP A 41 -18.79 -3.30 -15.92
C ASP A 41 -17.85 -3.14 -17.14
N GLU A 42 -16.86 -2.28 -17.04
CA GLU A 42 -15.81 -2.10 -18.05
C GLU A 42 -14.72 -3.21 -17.99
N GLY A 43 -14.83 -4.18 -17.07
CA GLY A 43 -13.89 -5.28 -16.91
C GLY A 43 -12.48 -4.84 -16.49
N MET A 44 -12.35 -3.64 -15.93
CA MET A 44 -11.04 -3.06 -15.56
C MET A 44 -10.34 -3.81 -14.42
N HIS A 45 -11.03 -4.70 -13.72
CA HIS A 45 -10.47 -5.57 -12.67
C HIS A 45 -9.71 -6.79 -13.23
N GLY A 46 -9.76 -7.05 -14.55
CA GLY A 46 -9.09 -8.20 -15.17
C GLY A 46 -9.67 -9.52 -14.65
N GLU A 47 -8.80 -10.49 -14.34
CA GLU A 47 -9.19 -11.83 -13.88
C GLU A 47 -9.52 -11.90 -12.37
N MET A 48 -9.50 -10.76 -11.66
CA MET A 48 -9.78 -10.70 -10.21
C MET A 48 -11.29 -10.82 -9.91
N SER A 49 -11.92 -11.91 -10.35
CA SER A 49 -13.36 -12.17 -10.21
C SER A 49 -13.86 -12.13 -8.75
N TYR A 50 -12.97 -12.28 -7.77
CA TYR A 50 -13.31 -12.12 -6.36
C TYR A 50 -13.75 -10.68 -6.02
N LEU A 51 -13.41 -9.69 -6.85
CA LEU A 51 -13.85 -8.30 -6.68
C LEU A 51 -15.32 -8.09 -7.09
N GLU A 52 -15.88 -8.98 -7.88
CA GLU A 52 -17.32 -8.95 -8.28
C GLU A 52 -18.21 -9.59 -7.22
N ARG A 53 -17.63 -10.41 -6.33
CA ARG A 53 -18.38 -11.18 -5.35
C ARG A 53 -18.77 -10.35 -4.14
N ASN A 54 -19.97 -10.61 -3.60
CA ASN A 54 -20.47 -9.98 -2.38
C ASN A 54 -20.50 -8.44 -2.47
N GLU A 55 -20.89 -7.89 -3.62
CA GLU A 55 -21.01 -6.46 -3.83
C GLU A 55 -21.96 -5.78 -2.85
N ASP A 56 -23.07 -6.44 -2.51
CA ASP A 56 -24.00 -6.02 -1.48
C ASP A 56 -23.31 -5.76 -0.14
N LYS A 57 -22.48 -6.72 0.31
CA LYS A 57 -21.70 -6.63 1.56
C LYS A 57 -20.59 -5.58 1.48
N ARG A 58 -20.01 -5.35 0.29
CA ARG A 58 -19.02 -4.27 0.11
C ARG A 58 -19.66 -2.90 0.23
N ARG A 59 -20.87 -2.75 -0.32
CA ARG A 59 -21.61 -1.49 -0.32
C ARG A 59 -22.21 -1.15 1.02
N ASP A 60 -22.60 -2.16 1.80
CA ASP A 60 -23.20 -1.97 3.09
C ASP A 60 -22.52 -2.87 4.16
N PRO A 61 -21.71 -2.30 5.04
CA PRO A 61 -20.99 -3.04 6.08
C PRO A 61 -21.93 -3.78 7.04
N ARG A 62 -23.19 -3.34 7.16
CA ARG A 62 -24.21 -3.96 8.03
C ARG A 62 -24.66 -5.32 7.51
N LEU A 63 -24.47 -5.59 6.22
CA LEU A 63 -24.71 -6.91 5.61
C LEU A 63 -23.53 -7.86 5.80
N LEU A 64 -22.34 -7.32 6.11
CA LEU A 64 -21.14 -8.11 6.37
C LEU A 64 -21.03 -8.50 7.85
N VAL A 65 -21.35 -7.57 8.76
CA VAL A 65 -21.34 -7.78 10.21
C VAL A 65 -22.64 -7.27 10.81
N GLU A 66 -23.46 -8.19 11.29
CA GLU A 66 -24.73 -7.87 11.92
C GLU A 66 -24.50 -7.01 13.17
N GLY A 67 -25.27 -5.92 13.30
CA GLY A 67 -25.18 -5.03 14.45
C GLY A 67 -23.97 -4.10 14.46
N VAL A 68 -23.18 -4.04 13.39
CA VAL A 68 -22.04 -3.11 13.28
C VAL A 68 -22.51 -1.66 13.42
N GLN A 69 -21.83 -0.87 14.25
CA GLN A 69 -22.15 0.53 14.55
C GLN A 69 -21.08 1.49 14.00
N CYS A 70 -19.81 1.08 14.06
CA CYS A 70 -18.72 1.89 13.53
C CYS A 70 -17.61 1.03 12.94
N ILE A 71 -16.82 1.67 12.08
CA ILE A 71 -15.64 1.07 11.44
C ILE A 71 -14.43 1.87 11.89
N VAL A 72 -13.47 1.18 12.50
CA VAL A 72 -12.16 1.71 12.82
C VAL A 72 -11.20 1.28 11.74
N SER A 73 -10.69 2.25 10.97
CA SER A 73 -9.67 1.99 9.94
C SER A 73 -8.29 2.29 10.48
N LEU A 74 -7.35 1.42 10.19
CA LEU A 74 -5.99 1.46 10.71
C LEU A 74 -4.97 1.33 9.59
N ALA A 75 -3.86 2.04 9.72
CA ALA A 75 -2.77 2.00 8.76
C ALA A 75 -1.47 1.55 9.43
N LEU A 76 -0.79 0.58 8.81
CA LEU A 76 0.48 0.04 9.28
C LEU A 76 1.56 0.32 8.24
N ASN A 77 2.60 1.08 8.61
CA ASN A 77 3.65 1.50 7.71
C ASN A 77 4.53 0.32 7.29
N TYR A 78 4.70 0.13 5.95
CA TYR A 78 5.60 -0.88 5.40
C TYR A 78 6.79 -0.30 4.62
N TYR A 79 6.95 1.01 4.59
CA TYR A 79 8.07 1.60 3.87
C TYR A 79 9.40 1.12 4.45
N THR A 80 10.21 0.47 3.63
CA THR A 80 11.58 0.05 3.97
C THR A 80 12.56 0.82 3.12
N PHE A 81 13.69 1.18 3.69
CA PHE A 81 14.82 1.79 3.02
C PHE A 81 16.08 0.99 3.36
N VAL A 82 16.68 0.39 2.35
CA VAL A 82 17.93 -0.37 2.50
C VAL A 82 19.04 0.44 1.83
N PRO A 83 20.04 0.95 2.60
CA PRO A 83 21.16 1.68 2.02
C PRO A 83 21.95 0.79 1.04
N GLU A 84 22.46 1.37 -0.06
CA GLU A 84 23.30 0.66 -1.03
C GLU A 84 24.56 0.08 -0.40
N GLU A 85 25.14 0.79 0.56
CA GLU A 85 26.35 0.38 1.30
C GLU A 85 26.20 -0.90 2.13
N SER A 86 24.96 -1.32 2.38
CA SER A 86 24.66 -2.58 3.09
C SER A 86 24.73 -3.81 2.18
N ALA A 87 25.12 -3.65 0.92
CA ALA A 87 25.15 -4.71 -0.07
C ALA A 87 26.53 -5.37 -0.17
N PRO A 88 26.65 -6.68 -0.37
CA PRO A 88 27.85 -7.26 -0.94
C PRO A 88 28.10 -6.61 -2.31
N ASN A 89 29.38 -6.28 -2.61
CA ASN A 89 29.80 -5.56 -3.79
C ASN A 89 29.19 -6.14 -5.07
N TYR A 90 28.25 -5.42 -5.67
CA TYR A 90 27.77 -5.66 -7.02
C TYR A 90 28.68 -4.90 -7.99
N PRO A 91 29.05 -5.47 -9.14
CA PRO A 91 29.58 -4.67 -10.22
C PRO A 91 28.49 -3.64 -10.61
N PRO A 92 28.86 -2.37 -10.84
CA PRO A 92 27.90 -1.38 -11.34
C PRO A 92 27.35 -1.89 -12.66
N SER A 93 26.02 -1.88 -12.82
CA SER A 93 25.42 -2.00 -14.13
C SER A 93 25.87 -0.77 -14.93
N ASP A 94 26.56 -0.96 -16.05
CA ASP A 94 27.03 0.14 -16.91
C ASP A 94 25.88 0.88 -17.63
N ASP A 95 24.65 0.61 -17.27
CA ASP A 95 23.48 1.24 -17.90
C ASP A 95 23.17 2.62 -17.29
N LYS A 96 23.75 3.65 -17.92
CA LYS A 96 23.49 5.06 -17.64
C LYS A 96 22.10 5.53 -18.10
N THR A 97 21.30 4.69 -18.73
CA THR A 97 20.02 5.09 -19.36
C THR A 97 18.83 5.13 -18.42
N ALA A 98 18.84 4.40 -17.32
CA ALA A 98 17.72 4.39 -16.36
C ALA A 98 17.70 5.60 -15.41
N HIS A 99 18.79 6.36 -15.25
CA HIS A 99 18.91 7.46 -14.29
C HIS A 99 18.68 8.87 -14.85
N ASN A 100 18.55 9.06 -16.18
CA ASN A 100 18.47 10.40 -16.80
C ASN A 100 17.07 11.04 -16.81
N LEU A 101 16.08 10.52 -16.10
CA LEU A 101 14.76 11.15 -16.01
C LEU A 101 14.62 12.15 -14.83
N THR A 102 15.70 12.44 -14.09
CA THR A 102 15.62 13.32 -12.91
C THR A 102 16.41 14.63 -13.00
N GLU A 103 17.17 14.89 -14.07
CA GLU A 103 17.93 16.13 -14.18
C GLU A 103 17.52 16.96 -15.41
N ASN A 104 16.40 17.66 -15.33
CA ASN A 104 16.18 18.94 -16.03
C ASN A 104 14.99 19.67 -15.41
N THR A 105 15.23 20.41 -14.35
CA THR A 105 14.41 21.57 -14.00
C THR A 105 15.33 22.67 -13.47
N THR A 106 15.71 23.53 -14.39
CA THR A 106 16.27 24.87 -14.13
C THR A 106 15.35 25.65 -13.20
N SER A 107 15.97 26.20 -12.19
CA SER A 107 15.40 27.17 -11.26
C SER A 107 14.86 28.41 -11.95
N THR A 108 13.58 28.69 -11.75
CA THR A 108 13.06 30.07 -11.82
C THR A 108 12.33 30.36 -10.53
N THR A 109 12.91 31.24 -9.76
CA THR A 109 12.35 31.86 -8.57
C THR A 109 11.19 32.77 -8.97
N SER A 110 10.02 32.55 -8.40
CA SER A 110 8.96 33.54 -8.28
C SER A 110 8.37 33.46 -6.89
N SER A 111 8.60 34.51 -6.13
CA SER A 111 8.01 34.80 -4.84
C SER A 111 6.53 35.10 -4.99
N ASN A 112 5.66 34.33 -4.37
CA ASN A 112 4.30 34.76 -4.03
C ASN A 112 4.00 34.37 -2.60
N THR A 113 3.94 35.39 -1.76
CA THR A 113 3.39 35.38 -0.41
C THR A 113 1.89 35.23 -0.47
N PHE A 114 1.36 34.23 0.20
CA PHE A 114 -0.06 34.16 0.56
C PHE A 114 -0.15 33.95 2.07
N ASP A 115 -0.72 34.92 2.73
CA ASP A 115 -1.18 34.88 4.12
C ASP A 115 -2.32 33.85 4.22
N ALA A 116 -2.22 32.94 5.17
CA ALA A 116 -3.29 32.02 5.51
C ALA A 116 -3.64 32.21 6.99
N GLU A 117 -4.81 32.72 7.21
CA GLU A 117 -5.45 32.82 8.52
C GLU A 117 -5.73 31.45 9.13
N LYS A 118 -5.62 31.46 10.45
CA LYS A 118 -5.70 30.33 11.37
C LYS A 118 -7.09 29.76 11.51
N THR A 119 -7.20 28.44 11.39
CA THR A 119 -8.12 27.62 12.18
C THR A 119 -7.41 26.34 12.60
N THR A 120 -7.22 26.20 13.90
CA THR A 120 -6.54 25.08 14.57
C THR A 120 -7.51 23.94 14.83
N PRO A 121 -7.11 22.68 14.52
CA PRO A 121 -7.50 21.52 15.32
C PRO A 121 -6.35 21.13 16.26
N SER A 122 -6.72 20.73 17.46
CA SER A 122 -5.90 20.46 18.62
C SER A 122 -4.75 19.50 18.42
N SER A 123 -3.58 19.95 18.80
CA SER A 123 -2.41 19.34 19.45
C SER A 123 -2.02 17.91 19.09
N ILE A 124 -1.20 17.78 18.04
CA ILE A 124 -0.06 16.88 18.03
C ILE A 124 1.17 17.78 18.08
N SER A 125 1.88 17.82 19.22
CA SER A 125 3.15 18.55 19.33
C SER A 125 4.17 17.95 18.40
N PRO A 126 4.76 18.69 17.46
CA PRO A 126 5.89 18.21 16.69
C PRO A 126 7.13 18.28 17.59
N ALA A 127 7.72 17.14 17.91
CA ALA A 127 9.09 17.12 18.40
C ALA A 127 9.97 17.79 17.34
N SER A 128 10.45 18.98 17.68
CA SER A 128 11.40 19.78 16.92
C SER A 128 12.72 18.97 16.82
N THR A 129 12.99 18.44 15.62
CA THR A 129 14.35 18.12 15.19
C THR A 129 14.49 18.58 13.74
N THR A 130 15.17 19.70 13.57
CA THR A 130 15.73 20.18 12.32
C THR A 130 16.50 19.03 11.66
N ASN A 131 15.97 18.55 10.56
CA ASN A 131 16.59 17.48 9.75
C ASN A 131 17.80 18.10 9.03
N PRO A 132 19.08 17.76 9.37
CA PRO A 132 20.22 18.16 8.57
C PRO A 132 20.00 17.56 7.17
N ARG A 133 20.37 18.30 6.11
CA ARG A 133 20.31 17.87 4.72
C ARG A 133 20.82 16.42 4.65
N ARG A 134 19.92 15.46 4.50
CA ARG A 134 20.29 14.09 4.19
C ARG A 134 21.05 14.15 2.86
N GLU A 135 22.35 13.87 2.90
CA GLU A 135 23.02 13.35 1.71
C GLU A 135 22.14 12.23 1.19
N LYS A 136 21.80 12.28 -0.10
CA LYS A 136 20.94 11.28 -0.74
C LYS A 136 21.69 9.96 -0.75
N GLN A 137 21.61 9.18 0.34
CA GLN A 137 22.06 7.80 0.34
C GLN A 137 21.25 7.09 -0.75
N LYS A 138 21.95 6.39 -1.64
CA LYS A 138 21.29 5.56 -2.65
C LYS A 138 20.65 4.36 -1.96
N GLU A 139 19.43 4.05 -2.39
CA GLU A 139 18.72 2.86 -1.93
C GLU A 139 19.15 1.66 -2.77
N ARG A 140 19.43 0.54 -2.11
CA ARG A 140 19.68 -0.74 -2.78
C ARG A 140 18.46 -1.15 -3.58
N TYR A 141 18.67 -1.52 -4.83
CA TYR A 141 17.61 -2.03 -5.67
C TYR A 141 17.24 -3.47 -5.28
N ILE A 142 15.96 -3.74 -5.10
CA ILE A 142 15.37 -5.07 -4.90
C ILE A 142 14.25 -5.21 -5.93
N PRO A 143 14.27 -6.24 -6.81
CA PRO A 143 13.36 -6.36 -7.94
C PRO A 143 11.92 -6.78 -7.56
N LEU A 144 11.51 -6.49 -6.34
CA LEU A 144 10.20 -6.74 -5.76
C LEU A 144 9.60 -5.44 -5.23
N ALA A 145 8.31 -5.25 -5.42
CA ALA A 145 7.59 -4.13 -4.81
C ALA A 145 7.78 -4.13 -3.28
N ARG A 146 7.88 -2.94 -2.69
CA ARG A 146 8.24 -2.75 -1.27
C ARG A 146 7.36 -3.54 -0.31
N TYR A 147 6.06 -3.63 -0.62
CA TYR A 147 5.11 -4.33 0.26
C TYR A 147 5.41 -5.83 0.42
N ALA A 148 6.12 -6.43 -0.53
CA ALA A 148 6.39 -7.87 -0.59
C ALA A 148 7.84 -8.24 -0.16
N ARG A 149 8.65 -7.27 0.28
CA ARG A 149 10.06 -7.50 0.66
C ARG A 149 10.22 -8.20 2.00
N GLY A 150 9.23 -8.10 2.89
CA GLY A 150 9.22 -8.74 4.21
C GLY A 150 8.30 -9.96 4.29
N LYS A 151 7.91 -10.27 5.51
CA LYS A 151 6.89 -11.29 5.79
C LYS A 151 5.52 -10.86 5.28
N ASP A 152 4.63 -11.82 5.13
CA ASP A 152 3.24 -11.58 4.75
C ASP A 152 2.56 -10.67 5.80
N TYR A 153 2.05 -9.54 5.33
CA TYR A 153 1.45 -8.53 6.20
C TYR A 153 0.11 -8.95 6.81
N HIS A 154 -0.56 -9.93 6.22
CA HIS A 154 -1.86 -10.38 6.73
C HIS A 154 -1.78 -10.86 8.17
N ASP A 155 -0.76 -11.63 8.51
CA ASP A 155 -0.59 -12.18 9.86
C ASP A 155 -0.26 -11.07 10.87
N GLU A 156 0.65 -10.16 10.51
CA GLU A 156 1.05 -9.04 11.36
C GLU A 156 -0.11 -8.06 11.59
N MET A 157 -0.85 -7.73 10.53
CA MET A 157 -2.02 -6.86 10.62
C MET A 157 -3.10 -7.51 11.48
N LYS A 158 -3.48 -8.76 11.20
CA LYS A 158 -4.52 -9.49 11.96
C LYS A 158 -4.16 -9.61 13.43
N ALA A 159 -2.92 -9.96 13.75
CA ALA A 159 -2.48 -10.08 15.14
C ALA A 159 -2.69 -8.78 15.91
N ARG A 160 -2.30 -7.64 15.34
CA ARG A 160 -2.48 -6.31 15.97
C ARG A 160 -3.94 -5.90 16.05
N LEU A 161 -4.75 -6.19 15.02
CA LEU A 161 -6.19 -5.90 15.03
C LEU A 161 -6.91 -6.69 16.12
N PHE A 162 -6.61 -7.99 16.26
CA PHE A 162 -7.18 -8.81 17.33
C PHE A 162 -6.72 -8.34 18.71
N GLN A 163 -5.46 -7.93 18.85
CA GLN A 163 -4.95 -7.38 20.10
C GLN A 163 -5.67 -6.07 20.46
N LEU A 164 -5.88 -5.17 19.49
CA LEU A 164 -6.64 -3.94 19.72
C LEU A 164 -8.07 -4.23 20.16
N LEU A 165 -8.77 -5.14 19.47
CA LEU A 165 -10.12 -5.54 19.85
C LEU A 165 -10.15 -6.15 21.25
N GLY A 166 -9.18 -7.02 21.59
CA GLY A 166 -9.02 -7.60 22.91
C GLY A 166 -8.80 -6.56 24.00
N ASN A 167 -7.95 -5.57 23.73
CA ASN A 167 -7.65 -4.48 24.69
C ASN A 167 -8.85 -3.56 24.90
N ILE A 168 -9.63 -3.26 23.84
CA ILE A 168 -10.89 -2.50 23.97
C ILE A 168 -11.89 -3.28 24.85
N ARG A 169 -12.04 -4.58 24.65
CA ARG A 169 -12.92 -5.43 25.48
C ARG A 169 -12.47 -5.47 26.92
N GLN A 170 -11.17 -5.68 27.16
CA GLN A 170 -10.63 -5.72 28.51
C GLN A 170 -10.82 -4.39 29.25
N HIS A 171 -10.57 -3.28 28.55
CA HIS A 171 -10.82 -1.94 29.10
C HIS A 171 -12.27 -1.74 29.55
N LEU A 172 -13.24 -2.25 28.77
CA LEU A 172 -14.65 -2.20 29.17
C LEU A 172 -14.91 -3.03 30.43
N ILE A 173 -14.35 -4.23 30.53
CA ILE A 173 -14.48 -5.11 31.69
C ILE A 173 -13.90 -4.44 32.94
N ASP A 174 -12.70 -3.90 32.84
CA ASP A 174 -11.98 -3.25 33.96
C ASP A 174 -12.74 -2.03 34.48
N ASN A 175 -13.54 -1.39 33.62
CA ASN A 175 -14.40 -0.25 33.99
C ASN A 175 -15.86 -0.66 34.35
N GLY A 176 -16.12 -1.96 34.53
CA GLY A 176 -17.43 -2.47 34.99
C GLY A 176 -18.49 -2.59 33.87
N HIS A 177 -18.10 -2.50 32.60
CA HIS A 177 -19.01 -2.53 31.46
C HIS A 177 -19.04 -3.92 30.75
N THR A 178 -19.21 -4.99 31.53
CA THR A 178 -19.13 -6.38 31.02
C THR A 178 -20.11 -6.66 29.89
N ALA A 179 -21.36 -6.21 29.98
CA ALA A 179 -22.35 -6.40 28.93
C ALA A 179 -21.96 -5.73 27.60
N ALA A 180 -21.27 -4.58 27.64
CA ALA A 180 -20.74 -3.95 26.45
C ALA A 180 -19.57 -4.73 25.87
N ALA A 181 -18.70 -5.29 26.70
CA ALA A 181 -17.61 -6.16 26.25
C ALA A 181 -18.13 -7.44 25.59
N GLU A 182 -19.22 -8.03 26.09
CA GLU A 182 -19.92 -9.17 25.48
C GLU A 182 -20.49 -8.78 24.11
N GLN A 183 -21.10 -7.61 23.98
CA GLN A 183 -21.62 -7.13 22.69
C GLN A 183 -20.52 -7.06 21.61
N LEU A 184 -19.27 -6.74 21.96
CA LEU A 184 -18.14 -6.72 21.03
C LEU A 184 -17.68 -8.11 20.55
N GLU A 185 -18.21 -9.22 21.08
CA GLU A 185 -17.84 -10.58 20.62
C GLU A 185 -18.22 -10.86 19.18
N THR A 186 -19.25 -10.20 18.67
CA THR A 186 -19.67 -10.27 17.27
C THR A 186 -18.91 -9.34 16.35
N SER A 187 -18.08 -8.44 16.88
CA SER A 187 -17.18 -7.58 16.11
C SER A 187 -16.19 -8.42 15.30
N ARG A 188 -15.73 -7.87 14.16
CA ARG A 188 -14.84 -8.57 13.23
C ARG A 188 -13.65 -7.69 12.84
N VAL A 189 -12.56 -8.38 12.51
CA VAL A 189 -11.34 -7.77 11.99
C VAL A 189 -11.17 -8.17 10.51
N PHE A 190 -10.73 -7.22 9.69
CA PHE A 190 -10.52 -7.43 8.27
C PHE A 190 -9.18 -6.86 7.82
N THR A 191 -8.53 -7.54 6.89
CA THR A 191 -7.44 -7.04 6.06
C THR A 191 -7.40 -7.85 4.77
N ASP A 192 -7.50 -7.18 3.63
CA ASP A 192 -7.40 -7.65 2.24
C ASP A 192 -8.35 -8.80 1.82
N THR A 193 -8.53 -9.83 2.62
CA THR A 193 -9.20 -11.08 2.23
C THR A 193 -10.73 -11.06 2.30
N ALA A 194 -11.34 -9.97 2.77
CA ALA A 194 -12.78 -9.83 2.95
C ALA A 194 -13.41 -8.92 1.86
N PRO A 195 -14.75 -8.97 1.66
CA PRO A 195 -15.45 -8.04 0.79
C PRO A 195 -15.55 -6.64 1.44
N VAL A 196 -14.42 -6.03 1.74
CA VAL A 196 -14.26 -4.68 2.31
C VAL A 196 -13.48 -3.83 1.31
N ASP A 197 -13.92 -2.60 1.06
CA ASP A 197 -13.14 -1.61 0.31
C ASP A 197 -12.31 -0.79 1.31
N GLU A 198 -11.16 -1.32 1.71
CA GLU A 198 -10.30 -0.76 2.77
C GLU A 198 -9.89 0.68 2.48
N ARG A 199 -9.57 1.01 1.22
CA ARG A 199 -9.19 2.39 0.85
C ARG A 199 -10.34 3.35 0.99
N PHE A 200 -11.57 2.92 0.70
CA PHE A 200 -12.77 3.72 0.92
C PHE A 200 -12.97 3.97 2.42
N TRP A 201 -12.93 2.91 3.24
CA TRP A 201 -13.15 3.06 4.69
C TRP A 201 -12.04 3.85 5.35
N ALA A 202 -10.79 3.68 4.96
CA ALA A 202 -9.68 4.48 5.44
C ALA A 202 -9.83 5.97 5.08
N TRP A 203 -10.29 6.29 3.86
CA TRP A 203 -10.64 7.66 3.48
C TRP A 203 -11.83 8.18 4.29
N LYS A 204 -12.90 7.38 4.42
CA LYS A 204 -14.12 7.75 5.17
C LYS A 204 -13.84 8.01 6.64
N SER A 205 -12.90 7.27 7.21
CA SER A 205 -12.41 7.41 8.58
C SER A 205 -11.31 8.48 8.74
N GLY A 206 -11.06 9.31 7.72
CA GLY A 206 -10.18 10.47 7.83
C GLY A 206 -8.68 10.19 7.81
N LEU A 207 -8.21 8.98 7.45
CA LEU A 207 -6.78 8.68 7.41
C LEU A 207 -6.05 9.46 6.31
N GLY A 208 -6.70 9.68 5.18
CA GLY A 208 -6.11 10.33 4.03
C GLY A 208 -7.07 10.39 2.85
N TRP A 209 -6.57 10.60 1.65
CA TRP A 209 -7.38 10.59 0.43
C TRP A 209 -6.91 9.56 -0.57
N ILE A 210 -7.79 9.09 -1.44
CA ILE A 210 -7.43 8.20 -2.56
C ILE A 210 -6.83 9.07 -3.67
N GLY A 211 -5.55 8.85 -3.96
CA GLY A 211 -4.82 9.60 -4.98
C GLY A 211 -5.13 9.16 -6.41
N LYS A 212 -4.65 9.94 -7.42
CA LYS A 212 -4.77 9.59 -8.85
C LYS A 212 -4.05 8.27 -9.20
N ASN A 213 -3.13 7.79 -8.35
CA ASN A 213 -2.48 6.48 -8.44
C ASN A 213 -3.29 5.36 -7.77
N SER A 214 -4.53 5.62 -7.36
CA SER A 214 -5.43 4.68 -6.68
C SER A 214 -4.94 4.18 -5.31
N GLN A 215 -3.91 4.81 -4.73
CA GLN A 215 -3.44 4.51 -3.38
C GLN A 215 -4.05 5.50 -2.36
N LEU A 216 -4.24 5.02 -1.12
CA LEU A 216 -4.51 5.94 0.00
C LEU A 216 -3.24 6.74 0.29
N ILE A 217 -3.35 8.05 0.34
CA ILE A 217 -2.25 8.97 0.68
C ILE A 217 -2.56 9.59 2.04
N ILE A 218 -1.73 9.31 3.03
CA ILE A 218 -1.84 9.86 4.38
C ILE A 218 -1.04 11.18 4.43
N PRO A 219 -1.66 12.31 4.86
CA PRO A 219 -0.98 13.60 4.96
C PRO A 219 0.30 13.51 5.78
N GLY A 220 1.40 14.02 5.23
CA GLY A 220 2.70 14.03 5.91
C GLY A 220 3.45 12.70 5.96
N ALA A 221 2.88 11.60 5.37
CA ALA A 221 3.46 10.26 5.48
C ALA A 221 3.51 9.47 4.16
N GLY A 222 2.71 9.86 3.15
CA GLY A 222 2.70 9.18 1.85
C GLY A 222 1.71 8.03 1.77
N SER A 223 2.03 6.99 0.98
CA SER A 223 1.09 5.91 0.64
C SER A 223 1.62 4.48 0.89
N TYR A 224 2.72 4.31 1.59
CA TYR A 224 3.28 3.00 1.87
C TYR A 224 2.70 2.39 3.16
N PHE A 225 1.39 2.11 3.13
CA PHE A 225 0.65 1.59 4.28
C PHE A 225 -0.20 0.38 3.90
N PHE A 226 -0.13 -0.67 4.73
CA PHE A 226 -1.16 -1.70 4.78
C PHE A 226 -2.35 -1.15 5.55
N LEU A 227 -3.55 -1.57 5.15
CA LEU A 227 -4.80 -1.16 5.76
C LEU A 227 -5.46 -2.35 6.45
N GLY A 228 -6.26 -2.06 7.46
CA GLY A 228 -7.08 -3.05 8.12
C GLY A 228 -8.17 -2.37 8.93
N GLU A 229 -9.27 -3.07 9.16
CA GLU A 229 -10.47 -2.53 9.80
C GLU A 229 -10.93 -3.40 10.96
N LEU A 230 -11.47 -2.71 11.98
CA LEU A 230 -12.33 -3.27 13.00
C LEU A 230 -13.76 -2.83 12.72
N PHE A 231 -14.66 -3.79 12.51
CA PHE A 231 -16.10 -3.55 12.43
C PHE A 231 -16.68 -3.81 13.80
N LEU A 232 -16.96 -2.73 14.54
CA LEU A 232 -17.37 -2.79 15.94
C LEU A 232 -18.89 -2.71 16.07
N THR A 233 -19.45 -3.56 16.94
CA THR A 233 -20.88 -3.62 17.25
C THR A 233 -21.31 -2.63 18.36
N LEU A 234 -20.41 -1.76 18.78
CA LEU A 234 -20.67 -0.58 19.59
C LEU A 234 -20.29 0.68 18.82
N SER A 235 -21.00 1.79 19.06
CA SER A 235 -20.69 3.09 18.48
C SER A 235 -19.55 3.77 19.23
N ALA A 236 -18.82 4.63 18.55
CA ALA A 236 -17.84 5.53 19.15
C ALA A 236 -18.48 6.89 19.50
N ASP A 237 -17.88 7.61 20.46
CA ASP A 237 -18.30 8.95 20.91
C ASP A 237 -18.01 10.05 19.89
N ALA A 238 -17.04 9.83 18.99
CA ALA A 238 -16.70 10.75 17.92
C ALA A 238 -16.30 10.00 16.65
N PHE A 239 -16.58 10.61 15.50
CA PHE A 239 -16.22 10.14 14.18
C PHE A 239 -15.32 11.14 13.48
N ASP A 240 -14.39 10.61 12.69
CA ASP A 240 -13.53 11.41 11.83
C ASP A 240 -14.23 11.75 10.50
N SER A 241 -13.75 12.78 9.84
CA SER A 241 -14.28 13.22 8.55
C SER A 241 -13.31 12.90 7.42
N PRO A 242 -13.83 12.58 6.20
CA PRO A 242 -13.01 12.34 5.03
C PRO A 242 -12.03 13.49 4.75
N VAL A 243 -10.81 13.14 4.32
CA VAL A 243 -9.80 14.12 3.91
C VAL A 243 -10.02 14.48 2.44
N GLU A 244 -10.01 15.77 2.13
CA GLU A 244 -10.09 16.27 0.76
C GLU A 244 -8.90 15.82 -0.09
N ASN A 245 -9.15 15.58 -1.39
CA ASN A 245 -8.12 15.19 -2.34
C ASN A 245 -7.13 16.33 -2.58
N ARG A 246 -5.84 16.09 -2.28
CA ARG A 246 -4.75 17.06 -2.42
C ARG A 246 -3.82 16.77 -3.60
N CYS A 247 -4.23 15.94 -4.56
CA CYS A 247 -3.47 15.72 -5.79
C CYS A 247 -3.47 16.97 -6.70
N GLY A 248 -4.54 17.76 -6.67
CA GLY A 248 -4.65 18.98 -7.48
C GLY A 248 -4.37 18.71 -8.97
N THR A 249 -3.58 19.57 -9.59
CA THR A 249 -3.16 19.46 -10.99
C THR A 249 -2.00 18.48 -11.23
N CYS A 250 -1.44 17.86 -10.19
CA CYS A 250 -0.32 16.93 -10.32
C CYS A 250 -0.71 15.69 -11.15
N THR A 251 0.13 15.33 -12.13
CA THR A 251 -0.04 14.15 -13.00
C THR A 251 1.19 13.24 -13.02
N LYS A 252 2.11 13.36 -12.06
CA LYS A 252 3.39 12.63 -12.07
C LYS A 252 3.19 11.11 -12.15
N CYS A 253 2.29 10.54 -11.34
CA CYS A 253 2.00 9.10 -11.35
C CYS A 253 1.40 8.63 -12.68
N LEU A 254 0.56 9.45 -13.33
CA LEU A 254 -0.03 9.12 -14.63
C LEU A 254 1.05 9.04 -15.72
N ARG A 255 1.95 10.03 -15.75
CA ARG A 255 3.04 10.11 -16.74
C ARG A 255 4.14 9.06 -16.51
N ALA A 256 4.42 8.71 -15.27
CA ALA A 256 5.46 7.74 -14.93
C ALA A 256 5.00 6.27 -15.07
N CYS A 257 3.72 6.03 -15.33
CA CYS A 257 3.22 4.68 -15.52
C CYS A 257 3.64 4.13 -16.90
N PRO A 258 4.53 3.13 -16.97
CA PRO A 258 5.03 2.62 -18.25
C PRO A 258 3.95 1.90 -19.04
N ALA A 259 2.95 1.36 -18.35
CA ALA A 259 1.82 0.65 -18.96
C ALA A 259 0.62 1.58 -19.23
N GLN A 260 0.71 2.87 -18.87
CA GLN A 260 -0.35 3.86 -19.04
C GLN A 260 -1.72 3.37 -18.54
N CYS A 261 -1.70 2.62 -17.44
CA CYS A 261 -2.90 2.03 -16.85
C CYS A 261 -3.66 2.97 -15.91
N LEU A 262 -3.11 4.16 -15.63
CA LEU A 262 -3.72 5.18 -14.76
C LEU A 262 -4.33 6.31 -15.59
N SER A 263 -5.53 6.69 -15.23
CA SER A 263 -6.25 7.82 -15.81
C SER A 263 -7.03 8.57 -14.73
N GLU A 264 -7.71 9.65 -15.09
CA GLU A 264 -8.65 10.32 -14.18
C GLU A 264 -9.87 9.45 -13.82
N ARG A 265 -10.15 8.42 -14.62
CA ARG A 265 -11.19 7.42 -14.34
C ARG A 265 -10.74 6.37 -13.32
N GLY A 266 -9.45 6.32 -12.97
CA GLY A 266 -8.85 5.35 -12.08
C GLY A 266 -7.88 4.40 -12.78
N LEU A 267 -7.71 3.22 -12.21
CA LEU A 267 -6.76 2.19 -12.62
C LEU A 267 -7.41 1.14 -13.53
N ASP A 268 -6.91 0.93 -14.73
CA ASP A 268 -7.18 -0.27 -15.53
C ASP A 268 -6.19 -1.38 -15.12
N ALA A 269 -6.64 -2.32 -14.28
CA ALA A 269 -5.77 -3.37 -13.77
C ALA A 269 -5.22 -4.27 -14.87
N ARG A 270 -5.95 -4.49 -15.96
CA ARG A 270 -5.53 -5.36 -17.08
C ARG A 270 -4.18 -4.96 -17.68
N LYS A 271 -3.82 -3.68 -17.57
CA LYS A 271 -2.57 -3.11 -18.06
C LYS A 271 -1.52 -2.94 -16.95
N CYS A 272 -1.94 -2.92 -15.69
CA CYS A 272 -1.07 -2.62 -14.56
C CYS A 272 -0.02 -3.71 -14.36
N LEU A 273 1.26 -3.33 -14.33
CA LEU A 273 2.35 -4.29 -14.10
C LEU A 273 2.21 -5.02 -12.77
N SER A 274 1.68 -4.37 -11.74
CA SER A 274 1.42 -5.03 -10.46
C SER A 274 0.39 -6.17 -10.64
N TYR A 275 -0.71 -5.94 -11.36
CA TYR A 275 -1.67 -6.98 -11.67
C TYR A 275 -1.06 -8.09 -12.52
N LEU A 276 -0.36 -7.73 -13.61
CA LEU A 276 0.22 -8.70 -14.54
C LEU A 276 1.26 -9.61 -13.88
N THR A 277 2.03 -9.09 -12.94
CA THR A 277 3.09 -9.85 -12.26
C THR A 277 2.61 -10.61 -11.02
N ILE A 278 1.44 -10.30 -10.48
CA ILE A 278 0.93 -10.88 -9.23
C ILE A 278 -0.33 -11.73 -9.44
N GLU A 279 -1.33 -11.19 -10.15
CA GLU A 279 -2.69 -11.77 -10.23
C GLU A 279 -2.97 -12.50 -11.53
N TYR A 280 -2.37 -12.07 -12.64
CA TYR A 280 -2.57 -12.66 -13.96
C TYR A 280 -2.07 -14.10 -14.02
N ARG A 281 -2.89 -15.00 -14.56
CA ARG A 281 -2.65 -16.46 -14.54
C ARG A 281 -2.30 -17.06 -15.89
N GLY A 282 -2.21 -16.28 -16.96
CA GLY A 282 -1.75 -16.77 -18.27
C GLY A 282 -0.35 -17.38 -18.20
N GLU A 283 -0.08 -18.33 -19.08
CA GLU A 283 1.24 -18.98 -19.18
C GLU A 283 2.31 -17.98 -19.61
N GLU A 284 1.96 -17.05 -20.49
CA GLU A 284 2.82 -15.96 -20.96
C GLU A 284 2.24 -14.60 -20.56
N LEU A 285 3.12 -13.62 -20.37
CA LEU A 285 2.68 -12.23 -20.18
C LEU A 285 2.22 -11.64 -21.53
N PRO A 286 1.25 -10.71 -21.52
CA PRO A 286 0.88 -9.99 -22.73
C PRO A 286 2.10 -9.33 -23.40
N GLU A 287 2.10 -9.31 -24.72
CA GLU A 287 3.18 -8.76 -25.56
C GLU A 287 3.59 -7.36 -25.09
N GLY A 288 4.88 -7.07 -25.09
CA GLY A 288 5.47 -5.81 -24.66
C GLY A 288 5.42 -5.57 -23.15
N THR A 289 5.03 -6.55 -22.33
CA THR A 289 5.04 -6.42 -20.87
C THR A 289 6.47 -6.39 -20.32
N GLY A 290 7.36 -7.26 -20.81
CA GLY A 290 8.76 -7.33 -20.38
C GLY A 290 9.48 -5.99 -20.53
N GLU A 291 9.30 -5.29 -21.65
CA GLU A 291 9.88 -3.96 -21.90
C GLU A 291 9.43 -2.92 -20.87
N LYS A 292 8.17 -3.00 -20.42
CA LYS A 292 7.59 -2.06 -19.46
C LYS A 292 7.99 -2.36 -18.02
N MET A 293 8.36 -3.60 -17.72
CA MET A 293 8.74 -4.03 -16.37
C MET A 293 10.05 -3.36 -15.90
N GLY A 294 11.01 -3.11 -16.82
CA GLY A 294 12.37 -2.77 -16.45
C GLY A 294 12.97 -3.92 -15.64
N GLU A 295 13.54 -3.63 -14.50
CA GLU A 295 14.19 -4.63 -13.64
C GLU A 295 13.27 -5.19 -12.53
N MET A 296 11.97 -4.85 -12.52
CA MET A 296 11.04 -5.27 -11.46
C MET A 296 10.10 -6.37 -11.94
N PHE A 297 10.30 -7.60 -11.46
CA PHE A 297 9.51 -8.76 -11.90
C PHE A 297 8.37 -9.15 -10.95
N TYR A 298 8.17 -8.44 -9.83
CA TYR A 298 7.05 -8.66 -8.93
C TYR A 298 6.50 -7.36 -8.38
N GLY A 299 5.27 -7.03 -8.72
CA GLY A 299 4.63 -5.77 -8.36
C GLY A 299 5.19 -4.58 -9.17
N CYS A 300 4.85 -3.37 -8.74
CA CYS A 300 5.32 -2.14 -9.38
C CYS A 300 5.10 -0.94 -8.44
N ASP A 301 6.15 -0.26 -8.05
CA ASP A 301 6.08 0.90 -7.15
C ASP A 301 6.16 2.25 -7.87
N ARG A 302 6.34 2.28 -9.23
CA ARG A 302 6.66 3.50 -9.98
C ARG A 302 5.70 4.66 -9.76
N CYS A 303 4.40 4.40 -9.67
CA CYS A 303 3.42 5.46 -9.41
C CYS A 303 3.49 5.99 -7.96
N GLY A 304 3.95 5.16 -7.01
CA GLY A 304 4.25 5.55 -5.64
C GLY A 304 5.55 6.34 -5.54
N ASP A 305 6.62 5.85 -6.18
CA ASP A 305 7.97 6.45 -6.09
C ASP A 305 8.02 7.89 -6.60
N VAL A 306 7.27 8.20 -7.66
CA VAL A 306 7.21 9.57 -8.21
C VAL A 306 6.22 10.48 -7.48
N CYS A 307 5.43 9.94 -6.55
CA CYS A 307 4.45 10.73 -5.82
C CYS A 307 5.14 11.72 -4.88
N PRO A 308 4.86 13.05 -4.99
CA PRO A 308 5.49 14.04 -4.12
C PRO A 308 5.24 13.80 -2.63
N TRP A 309 4.12 13.20 -2.28
CA TRP A 309 3.75 12.90 -0.91
C TRP A 309 4.61 11.80 -0.29
N ASN A 310 5.14 10.88 -1.12
CA ASN A 310 6.02 9.80 -0.64
C ASN A 310 7.44 10.27 -0.31
N ARG A 311 7.82 11.51 -0.64
CA ARG A 311 9.05 12.13 -0.12
C ARG A 311 9.07 12.28 1.40
N LEU A 312 7.89 12.26 2.01
CA LEU A 312 7.70 12.36 3.46
C LEU A 312 7.64 10.99 4.14
N ALA A 313 7.66 9.90 3.37
CA ALA A 313 7.66 8.54 3.91
C ALA A 313 8.89 8.32 4.81
N ARG A 314 8.67 7.66 5.94
CA ARG A 314 9.71 7.30 6.91
C ARG A 314 9.80 5.79 6.99
N PRO A 315 11.01 5.21 7.08
CA PRO A 315 11.16 3.78 7.23
C PRO A 315 10.38 3.23 8.43
N THR A 316 9.80 2.04 8.23
CA THR A 316 9.10 1.32 9.29
C THR A 316 10.07 0.73 10.31
N ASN A 317 9.62 0.64 11.57
CA ASN A 317 10.33 -0.06 12.65
C ASN A 317 9.86 -1.51 12.79
N ILE A 318 8.90 -1.97 11.99
CA ILE A 318 8.35 -3.31 12.09
C ILE A 318 9.31 -4.28 11.42
N GLU A 319 9.95 -5.11 12.24
CA GLU A 319 10.97 -6.08 11.82
C GLU A 319 10.41 -7.07 10.78
N ALA A 320 9.16 -7.48 10.93
CA ALA A 320 8.50 -8.39 10.00
C ALA A 320 8.44 -7.86 8.55
N PHE A 321 8.49 -6.56 8.35
CA PHE A 321 8.43 -5.94 7.02
C PHE A 321 9.82 -5.67 6.42
N GLN A 322 10.88 -5.88 7.19
CA GLN A 322 12.24 -5.74 6.66
C GLN A 322 12.58 -6.91 5.72
N PRO A 323 13.32 -6.66 4.63
CA PRO A 323 13.81 -7.73 3.76
C PRO A 323 14.75 -8.65 4.54
N SER A 324 14.60 -9.96 4.34
CA SER A 324 15.47 -10.93 4.98
C SER A 324 16.93 -10.85 4.50
N PRO A 325 17.92 -11.25 5.30
CA PRO A 325 19.30 -11.34 4.83
C PRO A 325 19.48 -12.20 3.58
N ALA A 326 18.70 -13.29 3.46
CA ALA A 326 18.70 -14.15 2.29
C ALA A 326 18.19 -13.41 1.03
N LEU A 327 17.12 -12.62 1.15
CA LEU A 327 16.64 -11.79 0.06
C LEU A 327 17.67 -10.73 -0.35
N LEU A 328 18.34 -10.13 0.63
CA LEU A 328 19.39 -9.15 0.39
C LEU A 328 20.66 -9.76 -0.21
N ALA A 329 20.90 -11.04 -0.06
CA ALA A 329 22.03 -11.73 -0.66
C ALA A 329 21.83 -12.13 -2.14
N MET A 330 20.59 -12.13 -2.62
CA MET A 330 20.26 -12.55 -4.00
C MET A 330 20.95 -11.68 -5.04
N THR A 331 21.66 -12.31 -5.97
CA THR A 331 22.28 -11.70 -7.15
C THR A 331 21.36 -11.83 -8.36
N TRP A 332 21.65 -11.10 -9.46
CA TRP A 332 20.91 -11.25 -10.70
C TRP A 332 21.02 -12.68 -11.28
N GLU A 333 22.16 -13.32 -11.11
CA GLU A 333 22.38 -14.69 -11.49
C GLU A 333 21.52 -15.67 -10.68
N ASP A 334 21.43 -15.47 -9.35
CA ASP A 334 20.54 -16.25 -8.48
C ASP A 334 19.08 -16.11 -8.91
N TRP A 335 18.64 -14.88 -9.26
CA TRP A 335 17.28 -14.66 -9.77
C TRP A 335 17.04 -15.38 -11.09
N ARG A 336 17.97 -15.32 -12.04
CA ARG A 336 17.86 -15.98 -13.36
C ARG A 336 17.69 -17.50 -13.21
N HIS A 337 18.41 -18.09 -12.27
CA HIS A 337 18.43 -19.54 -12.03
C HIS A 337 17.58 -20.01 -10.84
N LEU A 338 16.71 -19.14 -10.31
CA LEU A 338 15.87 -19.44 -9.15
C LEU A 338 15.13 -20.77 -9.31
N THR A 339 15.42 -21.73 -8.44
CA THR A 339 14.78 -23.04 -8.39
C THR A 339 13.51 -23.02 -7.53
N LEU A 340 12.66 -24.04 -7.67
CA LEU A 340 11.47 -24.19 -6.84
C LEU A 340 11.81 -24.37 -5.36
N GLU A 341 12.91 -25.01 -5.02
CA GLU A 341 13.34 -25.22 -3.63
C GLU A 341 13.81 -23.92 -3.00
N GLU A 342 14.63 -23.16 -3.70
CA GLU A 342 15.06 -21.81 -3.26
C GLU A 342 13.87 -20.88 -3.12
N TYR A 343 12.93 -20.86 -4.08
CA TYR A 343 11.70 -20.10 -3.99
C TYR A 343 10.90 -20.45 -2.72
N ARG A 344 10.73 -21.76 -2.43
CA ARG A 344 9.98 -22.20 -1.25
C ARG A 344 10.63 -21.75 0.04
N THR A 345 11.95 -21.72 0.08
CA THR A 345 12.76 -21.30 1.24
C THR A 345 12.74 -19.78 1.39
N LEU A 346 13.06 -19.05 0.33
CA LEU A 346 13.18 -17.60 0.32
C LEU A 346 11.86 -16.89 0.64
N PHE A 347 10.75 -17.41 0.09
CA PHE A 347 9.43 -16.80 0.21
C PHE A 347 8.50 -17.50 1.20
N LYS A 348 9.05 -18.28 2.14
CA LYS A 348 8.25 -18.86 3.22
C LYS A 348 7.61 -17.76 4.06
N GLY A 349 6.24 -17.70 4.08
CA GLY A 349 5.52 -16.66 4.81
C GLY A 349 5.65 -15.27 4.18
N SER A 350 5.82 -15.18 2.85
CA SER A 350 5.87 -13.93 2.09
C SER A 350 4.66 -13.79 1.17
N ALA A 351 4.22 -12.55 0.93
CA ALA A 351 3.17 -12.22 -0.02
C ALA A 351 3.53 -12.57 -1.48
N VAL A 352 4.82 -12.77 -1.80
CA VAL A 352 5.29 -13.20 -3.13
C VAL A 352 4.68 -14.54 -3.56
N LYS A 353 4.27 -15.38 -2.61
CA LYS A 353 3.54 -16.64 -2.89
C LYS A 353 2.24 -16.45 -3.67
N ARG A 354 1.69 -15.26 -3.72
CA ARG A 354 0.47 -14.96 -4.49
C ARG A 354 0.64 -15.24 -5.97
N ALA A 355 1.81 -14.96 -6.56
CA ALA A 355 2.11 -15.24 -7.96
C ALA A 355 2.36 -16.73 -8.23
N LYS A 356 2.61 -17.55 -7.20
CA LYS A 356 3.17 -18.90 -7.26
C LYS A 356 4.57 -18.91 -7.91
N TYR A 357 5.23 -20.08 -7.91
CA TYR A 357 6.56 -20.23 -8.51
C TYR A 357 6.51 -20.00 -10.02
N GLU A 358 5.55 -20.61 -10.69
CA GLU A 358 5.40 -20.56 -12.16
C GLU A 358 5.20 -19.11 -12.64
N GLY A 359 4.34 -18.35 -11.96
CA GLY A 359 4.11 -16.94 -12.30
C GLY A 359 5.33 -16.06 -12.03
N LEU A 360 6.03 -16.27 -10.91
CA LEU A 360 7.27 -15.54 -10.62
C LEU A 360 8.37 -15.88 -11.63
N LYS A 361 8.54 -17.15 -11.96
CA LYS A 361 9.54 -17.62 -12.94
C LYS A 361 9.27 -17.04 -14.32
N ARG A 362 8.01 -17.10 -14.80
CA ARG A 362 7.57 -16.43 -16.03
C ARG A 362 7.95 -14.95 -16.06
N ASN A 363 7.70 -14.22 -14.96
CA ASN A 363 8.01 -12.80 -14.89
C ASN A 363 9.52 -12.53 -14.93
N ILE A 364 10.32 -13.36 -14.25
CA ILE A 364 11.79 -13.29 -14.27
C ILE A 364 12.29 -13.52 -15.69
N GLU A 365 11.82 -14.56 -16.37
CA GLU A 365 12.21 -14.90 -17.74
C GLU A 365 11.85 -13.77 -18.72
N ALA A 366 10.65 -13.21 -18.62
CA ALA A 366 10.22 -12.09 -19.45
C ALA A 366 11.08 -10.83 -19.26
N MET A 367 11.50 -10.55 -18.03
CA MET A 367 12.40 -9.45 -17.71
C MET A 367 13.79 -9.68 -18.31
N PHE A 368 14.40 -10.85 -18.09
CA PHE A 368 15.75 -11.14 -18.60
C PHE A 368 15.80 -11.21 -20.12
N SER A 369 14.80 -11.80 -20.78
CA SER A 369 14.72 -11.81 -22.26
C SER A 369 14.73 -10.41 -22.84
N ASN A 370 14.09 -9.45 -22.17
CA ASN A 370 14.12 -8.06 -22.60
C ASN A 370 15.50 -7.40 -22.41
N ILE A 371 16.18 -7.67 -21.29
CA ILE A 371 17.52 -7.16 -21.00
C ILE A 371 18.52 -7.70 -22.01
N ASP A 372 18.51 -9.02 -22.28
CA ASP A 372 19.40 -9.68 -23.22
C ASP A 372 19.22 -9.11 -24.65
N THR A 373 17.97 -8.92 -25.09
CA THR A 373 17.67 -8.32 -26.41
C THR A 373 18.14 -6.85 -26.51
N ALA A 374 18.10 -6.11 -25.41
CA ALA A 374 18.59 -4.72 -25.39
C ALA A 374 20.12 -4.65 -25.48
N CYS A 375 20.82 -5.58 -24.84
CA CYS A 375 22.28 -5.69 -24.92
C CYS A 375 22.77 -6.03 -26.35
N ASP A 376 22.09 -6.97 -27.03
CA ASP A 376 22.47 -7.39 -28.39
C ASP A 376 22.35 -6.23 -29.41
N LYS A 377 21.31 -5.41 -29.28
CA LYS A 377 21.12 -4.23 -30.16
C LYS A 377 22.20 -3.15 -30.00
N HIS A 378 22.84 -3.04 -28.83
CA HIS A 378 23.92 -2.08 -28.58
C HIS A 378 25.31 -2.59 -28.98
N GLN A 379 25.44 -3.89 -29.36
CA GLN A 379 26.70 -4.45 -29.90
C GLN A 379 26.76 -4.39 -31.43
N GLU A 380 25.65 -4.10 -32.11
CA GLU A 380 25.55 -3.99 -33.58
C GLU A 380 25.67 -2.54 -34.08
N ASP A 381 25.62 -1.53 -33.19
CA ASP A 381 25.85 -0.11 -33.49
C ASP A 381 27.28 0.33 -33.09
#